data_ad96e43c884f83b166ea3c4e468ceca1
#
_entry.id   ad96e43c884f83b166ea3c4e468ceca1
#
_cell.length_a   1.000
_cell.length_b   1.000
_cell.length_c   1.000
_cell.angle_alpha   90.00
_cell.angle_beta   90.00
_cell.angle_gamma   90.00
#
_symmetry.space_group_name_H-M   'P 1'
#
loop_
_entity.id
_entity.type
_entity.pdbx_description
1 polymer ?
#
loop_
_entity_poly.entity_id
_entity_poly.type
_entity_poly.pdbx_seq_one_letter_code
_entity_poly.pdbx_strand_id
1 'polypeptide(L)'
;FEESMSSVGVKPMMFHSDPASGTARTIISPDGERTFATNLGASLELNESVINAETFVNWDYCYVEGYLIANKNLFKKTILTAKDSDCKVILDLASYNVVEDNRDFLNELLPYIDIVFANEEEAKALTNTSAEESLHYIANRAEIAIVKIGKKGSLIKRGDETVQIGCNKVEVIDTTGAGDMYAAGFLYGLINDYDLEKCGTIGNLLAESI
;
A
#
# COMPACT_ATOMS: atom_id res chain seq x y z
N PHE A 1 18.39 -11.35 3.99
CA PHE A 1 17.06 -10.74 4.12
C PHE A 1 16.40 -11.14 5.44
N GLU A 2 16.18 -12.44 5.72
CA GLU A 2 15.56 -12.91 6.98
C GLU A 2 16.32 -12.44 8.23
N GLU A 3 17.66 -12.55 8.23
CA GLU A 3 18.50 -12.05 9.32
C GLU A 3 18.33 -10.55 9.54
N SER A 4 18.27 -9.78 8.46
CA SER A 4 18.08 -8.33 8.52
C SER A 4 16.72 -7.96 9.11
N MET A 5 15.64 -8.65 8.71
CA MET A 5 14.31 -8.43 9.29
C MET A 5 14.28 -8.80 10.77
N SER A 6 14.83 -9.96 11.13
CA SER A 6 14.86 -10.45 12.52
C SER A 6 15.67 -9.52 13.44
N SER A 7 16.74 -8.89 12.92
CA SER A 7 17.58 -7.98 13.70
C SER A 7 16.86 -6.70 14.16
N VAL A 8 15.77 -6.33 13.46
CA VAL A 8 14.92 -5.18 13.82
C VAL A 8 13.59 -5.59 14.43
N GLY A 9 13.46 -6.85 14.88
CA GLY A 9 12.28 -7.35 15.59
C GLY A 9 11.13 -7.80 14.67
N VAL A 10 11.32 -7.82 13.36
CA VAL A 10 10.32 -8.35 12.41
C VAL A 10 10.45 -9.87 12.34
N LYS A 11 9.34 -10.59 12.50
CA LYS A 11 9.27 -12.05 12.33
C LYS A 11 9.06 -12.36 10.85
N PRO A 12 10.07 -12.85 10.12
CA PRO A 12 9.88 -13.23 8.72
C PRO A 12 9.02 -14.49 8.63
N MET A 13 8.00 -14.44 7.75
CA MET A 13 7.17 -15.59 7.39
C MET A 13 7.41 -15.88 5.91
N MET A 14 8.51 -16.57 5.60
CA MET A 14 8.96 -16.81 4.24
C MET A 14 8.51 -18.18 3.75
N PHE A 15 8.13 -18.24 2.49
CA PHE A 15 7.88 -19.48 1.76
C PHE A 15 9.07 -19.73 0.83
N HIS A 16 9.58 -20.95 0.85
CA HIS A 16 10.69 -21.37 0.00
C HIS A 16 10.17 -22.26 -1.12
N SER A 17 10.70 -22.07 -2.32
CA SER A 17 10.40 -22.88 -3.50
C SER A 17 11.65 -23.03 -4.36
N ASP A 18 11.62 -23.98 -5.33
CA ASP A 18 12.77 -24.31 -6.18
C ASP A 18 13.18 -23.19 -7.14
N PRO A 19 12.27 -22.42 -7.78
CA PRO A 19 12.65 -21.30 -8.64
C PRO A 19 13.46 -20.23 -7.90
N ALA A 20 14.33 -19.55 -8.64
CA ALA A 20 15.05 -18.40 -8.10
C ALA A 20 14.10 -17.27 -7.66
N SER A 21 14.51 -16.52 -6.66
CA SER A 21 13.79 -15.33 -6.22
C SER A 21 13.54 -14.36 -7.36
N GLY A 22 12.44 -13.62 -7.28
CA GLY A 22 12.09 -12.58 -8.23
C GLY A 22 13.18 -11.50 -8.32
N THR A 23 13.23 -10.82 -9.45
CA THR A 23 14.16 -9.70 -9.69
C THR A 23 13.41 -8.54 -10.32
N ALA A 24 13.73 -7.33 -9.90
CA ALA A 24 13.33 -6.09 -10.57
C ALA A 24 14.61 -5.36 -11.02
N ARG A 25 14.73 -5.12 -12.33
CA ARG A 25 15.85 -4.36 -12.90
C ARG A 25 15.34 -2.98 -13.27
N THR A 26 15.92 -1.96 -12.68
CA THR A 26 15.59 -0.58 -13.00
C THR A 26 16.46 -0.10 -14.15
N ILE A 27 15.84 0.42 -15.19
CA ILE A 27 16.49 1.11 -16.30
C ILE A 27 16.19 2.59 -16.14
N ILE A 28 17.23 3.41 -16.03
CA ILE A 28 17.11 4.85 -15.90
C ILE A 28 17.52 5.48 -17.23
N SER A 29 16.61 6.23 -17.87
CA SER A 29 16.88 6.97 -19.09
C SER A 29 17.61 8.28 -18.78
N PRO A 30 18.25 8.93 -19.80
CA PRO A 30 19.01 10.17 -19.58
C PRO A 30 18.20 11.35 -19.04
N ASP A 31 16.88 11.33 -19.16
CA ASP A 31 15.93 12.31 -18.60
C ASP A 31 15.49 11.99 -17.18
N GLY A 32 16.01 10.89 -16.57
CA GLY A 32 15.72 10.47 -15.22
C GLY A 32 14.46 9.59 -15.07
N GLU A 33 13.77 9.27 -16.17
CA GLU A 33 12.64 8.35 -16.14
C GLU A 33 13.08 6.92 -15.83
N ARG A 34 12.25 6.21 -15.06
CA ARG A 34 12.55 4.85 -14.60
C ARG A 34 11.58 3.85 -15.20
N THR A 35 12.14 2.82 -15.80
CA THR A 35 11.40 1.67 -16.29
C THR A 35 11.86 0.42 -15.56
N PHE A 36 10.93 -0.39 -15.09
CA PHE A 36 11.23 -1.64 -14.39
C PHE A 36 11.02 -2.82 -15.31
N ALA A 37 12.06 -3.65 -15.46
CA ALA A 37 11.95 -4.98 -16.04
C ALA A 37 11.89 -6.01 -14.90
N THR A 38 10.70 -6.53 -14.65
CA THR A 38 10.44 -7.44 -13.53
C THR A 38 10.33 -8.89 -13.98
N ASN A 39 10.90 -9.78 -13.17
CA ASN A 39 10.66 -11.22 -13.24
C ASN A 39 10.21 -11.66 -11.86
N LEU A 40 8.99 -12.18 -11.72
CA LEU A 40 8.41 -12.53 -10.45
C LEU A 40 9.06 -13.77 -9.80
N GLY A 41 9.69 -14.65 -10.59
CA GLY A 41 10.41 -15.81 -10.05
C GLY A 41 9.57 -16.66 -9.11
N ALA A 42 10.15 -17.06 -7.98
CA ALA A 42 9.53 -17.88 -6.94
C ALA A 42 8.20 -17.32 -6.41
N SER A 43 7.98 -16.00 -6.48
CA SER A 43 6.73 -15.40 -5.97
C SER A 43 5.49 -15.84 -6.77
N LEU A 44 5.66 -16.34 -8.00
CA LEU A 44 4.55 -16.91 -8.79
C LEU A 44 4.00 -18.22 -8.22
N GLU A 45 4.78 -18.92 -7.39
CA GLU A 45 4.34 -20.17 -6.77
C GLU A 45 3.51 -19.94 -5.50
N LEU A 46 3.53 -18.70 -4.98
CA LEU A 46 2.69 -18.34 -3.85
C LEU A 46 1.22 -18.38 -4.27
N ASN A 47 0.42 -19.16 -3.57
CA ASN A 47 -0.99 -19.34 -3.89
C ASN A 47 -1.86 -19.29 -2.63
N GLU A 48 -3.17 -19.31 -2.83
CA GLU A 48 -4.14 -19.14 -1.75
C GLU A 48 -4.13 -20.23 -0.68
N SER A 49 -3.45 -21.37 -0.89
CA SER A 49 -3.37 -22.45 0.12
C SER A 49 -2.56 -22.05 1.35
N VAL A 50 -1.67 -21.06 1.23
CA VAL A 50 -0.84 -20.57 2.33
C VAL A 50 -1.62 -19.66 3.30
N ILE A 51 -2.80 -19.20 2.92
CA ILE A 51 -3.64 -18.33 3.72
C ILE A 51 -4.71 -19.11 4.44
N ASN A 52 -4.74 -18.99 5.75
CA ASN A 52 -5.78 -19.51 6.64
C ASN A 52 -6.00 -18.57 7.83
N ALA A 53 -7.00 -18.82 8.67
CA ALA A 53 -7.31 -17.96 9.82
C ALA A 53 -6.14 -17.84 10.81
N GLU A 54 -5.33 -18.89 10.99
CA GLU A 54 -4.19 -18.87 11.90
C GLU A 54 -3.11 -17.87 11.48
N THR A 55 -3.06 -17.52 10.16
CA THR A 55 -2.15 -16.50 9.63
C THR A 55 -2.38 -15.14 10.29
N PHE A 56 -3.62 -14.84 10.69
CA PHE A 56 -4.03 -13.52 11.19
C PHE A 56 -4.28 -13.49 12.70
N VAL A 57 -4.18 -14.63 13.40
CA VAL A 57 -4.35 -14.67 14.86
C VAL A 57 -3.31 -13.79 15.56
N ASN A 58 -3.79 -12.91 16.45
CA ASN A 58 -3.00 -11.94 17.21
C ASN A 58 -2.37 -10.81 16.37
N TRP A 59 -2.89 -10.53 15.19
CA TRP A 59 -2.51 -9.37 14.39
C TRP A 59 -3.68 -8.39 14.30
N ASP A 60 -3.42 -7.12 14.60
CA ASP A 60 -4.42 -6.06 14.49
C ASP A 60 -4.59 -5.59 13.05
N TYR A 61 -3.53 -5.67 12.24
CA TYR A 61 -3.49 -5.17 10.87
C TYR A 61 -2.84 -6.14 9.91
N CYS A 62 -3.42 -6.25 8.72
CA CYS A 62 -2.87 -6.93 7.56
C CYS A 62 -2.61 -5.90 6.46
N TYR A 63 -1.34 -5.60 6.18
CA TYR A 63 -0.96 -4.73 5.07
C TYR A 63 -0.78 -5.55 3.80
N VAL A 64 -1.55 -5.22 2.79
CA VAL A 64 -1.57 -5.89 1.48
C VAL A 64 -0.99 -4.95 0.44
N GLU A 65 0.08 -5.39 -0.20
CA GLU A 65 0.67 -4.72 -1.35
C GLU A 65 -0.13 -5.02 -2.62
N GLY A 66 -0.53 -3.99 -3.37
CA GLY A 66 -1.41 -4.12 -4.53
C GLY A 66 -0.86 -4.99 -5.64
N TYR A 67 0.47 -5.12 -5.76
CA TYR A 67 1.07 -6.05 -6.72
C TYR A 67 0.71 -7.53 -6.49
N LEU A 68 0.25 -7.89 -5.29
CA LEU A 68 -0.25 -9.24 -5.00
C LEU A 68 -1.45 -9.63 -5.87
N ILE A 69 -2.17 -8.65 -6.45
CA ILE A 69 -3.32 -8.85 -7.35
C ILE A 69 -2.96 -9.63 -8.62
N ALA A 70 -1.68 -9.77 -8.95
CA ALA A 70 -1.22 -10.67 -10.00
C ALA A 70 -1.72 -12.11 -9.78
N ASN A 71 -1.94 -12.50 -8.50
CA ASN A 71 -2.68 -13.69 -8.12
C ASN A 71 -4.00 -13.29 -7.44
N LYS A 72 -5.06 -13.14 -8.24
CA LYS A 72 -6.39 -12.69 -7.76
C LYS A 72 -6.98 -13.57 -6.67
N ASN A 73 -6.76 -14.88 -6.73
CA ASN A 73 -7.27 -15.81 -5.72
C ASN A 73 -6.59 -15.59 -4.38
N LEU A 74 -5.27 -15.50 -4.38
CA LEU A 74 -4.48 -15.20 -3.19
C LEU A 74 -4.84 -13.82 -2.61
N PHE A 75 -4.91 -12.80 -3.46
CA PHE A 75 -5.28 -11.43 -3.07
C PHE A 75 -6.65 -11.39 -2.37
N LYS A 76 -7.68 -11.93 -3.04
CA LYS A 76 -9.05 -11.97 -2.49
C LYS A 76 -9.12 -12.78 -1.20
N LYS A 77 -8.49 -13.96 -1.16
CA LYS A 77 -8.48 -14.80 0.03
C LYS A 77 -7.78 -14.13 1.20
N THR A 78 -6.65 -13.45 0.97
CA THR A 78 -5.93 -12.70 2.00
C THR A 78 -6.83 -11.67 2.66
N ILE A 79 -7.48 -10.82 1.85
CA ILE A 79 -8.38 -9.77 2.35
C ILE A 79 -9.54 -10.36 3.14
N LEU A 80 -10.26 -11.33 2.56
CA LEU A 80 -11.45 -11.89 3.22
C LEU A 80 -11.11 -12.65 4.49
N THR A 81 -10.03 -13.45 4.48
CA THR A 81 -9.64 -14.21 5.68
C THR A 81 -9.13 -13.29 6.79
N ALA A 82 -8.42 -12.20 6.47
CA ALA A 82 -8.02 -11.20 7.46
C ALA A 82 -9.27 -10.55 8.11
N LYS A 83 -10.25 -10.14 7.31
CA LYS A 83 -11.52 -9.58 7.83
C LYS A 83 -12.29 -10.56 8.70
N ASP A 84 -12.41 -11.81 8.28
CA ASP A 84 -13.08 -12.87 9.05
C ASP A 84 -12.35 -13.21 10.36
N SER A 85 -11.08 -12.78 10.49
CA SER A 85 -10.24 -12.96 11.68
C SER A 85 -10.13 -11.70 12.54
N ASP A 86 -11.02 -10.72 12.36
CA ASP A 86 -11.02 -9.41 13.04
C ASP A 86 -9.73 -8.58 12.83
N CYS A 87 -8.95 -8.90 11.80
CA CYS A 87 -7.75 -8.16 11.43
C CYS A 87 -8.12 -7.05 10.44
N LYS A 88 -7.77 -5.80 10.74
CA LYS A 88 -8.00 -4.67 9.83
C LYS A 88 -7.13 -4.78 8.59
N VAL A 89 -7.74 -4.62 7.43
CA VAL A 89 -7.06 -4.72 6.13
C VAL A 89 -6.62 -3.35 5.65
N ILE A 90 -5.35 -3.24 5.33
CA ILE A 90 -4.72 -2.06 4.71
C ILE A 90 -4.31 -2.46 3.29
N LEU A 91 -4.66 -1.65 2.31
CA LEU A 91 -4.26 -1.84 0.92
C LEU A 91 -3.48 -0.62 0.41
N ASP A 92 -2.26 -0.82 -0.09
CA ASP A 92 -1.61 0.13 -1.00
C ASP A 92 -1.88 -0.29 -2.44
N LEU A 93 -2.30 0.66 -3.30
CA LEU A 93 -2.71 0.35 -4.68
C LEU A 93 -1.54 0.05 -5.63
N ALA A 94 -0.31 0.32 -5.20
CA ALA A 94 0.97 -0.04 -5.83
C ALA A 94 1.30 0.67 -7.15
N SER A 95 0.45 0.62 -8.16
CA SER A 95 0.67 1.36 -9.42
C SER A 95 -0.61 1.56 -10.23
N TYR A 96 -0.65 2.65 -11.00
CA TYR A 96 -1.82 3.00 -11.81
C TYR A 96 -2.18 1.93 -12.85
N ASN A 97 -1.21 1.27 -13.48
CA ASN A 97 -1.43 0.19 -14.44
C ASN A 97 -2.15 -1.00 -13.79
N VAL A 98 -1.66 -1.41 -12.61
CA VAL A 98 -2.26 -2.51 -11.83
C VAL A 98 -3.70 -2.16 -11.48
N VAL A 99 -3.96 -0.93 -11.07
CA VAL A 99 -5.31 -0.45 -10.72
C VAL A 99 -6.22 -0.41 -11.96
N GLU A 100 -5.74 0.12 -13.07
CA GLU A 100 -6.52 0.24 -14.31
C GLU A 100 -6.96 -1.13 -14.85
N ASP A 101 -6.03 -2.08 -14.89
CA ASP A 101 -6.26 -3.45 -15.37
C ASP A 101 -7.20 -4.25 -14.44
N ASN A 102 -7.34 -3.86 -13.17
CA ASN A 102 -8.09 -4.58 -12.16
C ASN A 102 -9.18 -3.74 -11.47
N ARG A 103 -9.60 -2.63 -12.07
CA ARG A 103 -10.52 -1.65 -11.48
C ARG A 103 -11.79 -2.27 -10.88
N ASP A 104 -12.49 -3.09 -11.65
CA ASP A 104 -13.75 -3.69 -11.21
C ASP A 104 -13.53 -4.66 -10.04
N PHE A 105 -12.47 -5.44 -10.10
CA PHE A 105 -12.11 -6.38 -9.04
C PHE A 105 -11.69 -5.66 -7.74
N LEU A 106 -10.95 -4.57 -7.85
CA LEU A 106 -10.60 -3.72 -6.69
C LEU A 106 -11.86 -3.09 -6.10
N ASN A 107 -12.77 -2.57 -6.94
CA ASN A 107 -14.03 -1.98 -6.46
C ASN A 107 -14.94 -3.00 -5.76
N GLU A 108 -14.93 -4.27 -6.19
CA GLU A 108 -15.64 -5.36 -5.49
C GLU A 108 -15.09 -5.56 -4.07
N LEU A 109 -13.78 -5.41 -3.89
CA LEU A 109 -13.11 -5.70 -2.64
C LEU A 109 -12.99 -4.49 -1.69
N LEU A 110 -13.13 -3.26 -2.19
CA LEU A 110 -13.04 -2.04 -1.36
C LEU A 110 -13.87 -2.09 -0.06
N PRO A 111 -15.11 -2.63 -0.03
CA PRO A 111 -15.88 -2.72 1.21
C PRO A 111 -15.28 -3.62 2.31
N TYR A 112 -14.29 -4.42 1.98
CA TYR A 112 -13.58 -5.30 2.91
C TYR A 112 -12.23 -4.71 3.36
N ILE A 113 -11.88 -3.52 2.89
CA ILE A 113 -10.62 -2.85 3.18
C ILE A 113 -10.89 -1.70 4.13
N ASP A 114 -10.12 -1.62 5.22
CA ASP A 114 -10.30 -0.60 6.24
C ASP A 114 -9.51 0.68 5.90
N ILE A 115 -8.32 0.54 5.34
CA ILE A 115 -7.43 1.67 5.02
C ILE A 115 -6.89 1.51 3.60
N VAL A 116 -6.99 2.57 2.80
CA VAL A 116 -6.46 2.57 1.42
C VAL A 116 -5.42 3.66 1.26
N PHE A 117 -4.22 3.29 0.81
CA PHE A 117 -3.21 4.20 0.32
C PHE A 117 -3.21 4.22 -1.21
N ALA A 118 -3.21 5.42 -1.77
CA ALA A 118 -3.09 5.65 -3.19
C ALA A 118 -2.21 6.87 -3.46
N ASN A 119 -1.55 6.93 -4.60
CA ASN A 119 -1.10 8.20 -5.17
C ASN A 119 -2.18 8.79 -6.09
N GLU A 120 -1.94 9.99 -6.62
CA GLU A 120 -2.90 10.72 -7.47
C GLU A 120 -3.27 9.93 -8.74
N GLU A 121 -2.30 9.24 -9.36
CA GLU A 121 -2.50 8.46 -10.57
C GLU A 121 -3.27 7.17 -10.29
N GLU A 122 -2.95 6.47 -9.23
CA GLU A 122 -3.65 5.26 -8.76
C GLU A 122 -5.09 5.57 -8.38
N ALA A 123 -5.31 6.65 -7.63
CA ALA A 123 -6.64 7.10 -7.24
C ALA A 123 -7.50 7.44 -8.47
N LYS A 124 -6.91 8.15 -9.45
CA LYS A 124 -7.55 8.43 -10.74
C LYS A 124 -7.83 7.17 -11.54
N ALA A 125 -6.89 6.20 -11.59
CA ALA A 125 -7.09 4.93 -12.28
C ALA A 125 -8.25 4.12 -11.70
N LEU A 126 -8.43 4.18 -10.37
CA LEU A 126 -9.52 3.49 -9.68
C LEU A 126 -10.89 4.10 -9.94
N THR A 127 -10.99 5.42 -9.96
CA THR A 127 -12.27 6.15 -9.93
C THR A 127 -12.59 6.92 -11.20
N ASN A 128 -11.57 7.19 -12.02
CA ASN A 128 -11.62 8.06 -13.20
C ASN A 128 -12.03 9.53 -12.88
N THR A 129 -11.66 10.01 -11.69
CA THR A 129 -11.98 11.36 -11.19
C THR A 129 -10.75 12.07 -10.62
N SER A 130 -10.92 13.30 -10.09
CA SER A 130 -9.86 14.05 -9.42
C SER A 130 -9.39 13.36 -8.11
N ALA A 131 -8.26 13.78 -7.57
CA ALA A 131 -7.72 13.25 -6.30
C ALA A 131 -8.72 13.45 -5.14
N GLU A 132 -9.37 14.62 -5.06
CA GLU A 132 -10.36 14.93 -4.03
C GLU A 132 -11.62 14.06 -4.17
N GLU A 133 -12.15 13.93 -5.38
CA GLU A 133 -13.33 13.08 -5.64
C GLU A 133 -13.00 11.61 -5.39
N SER A 134 -11.78 11.17 -5.76
CA SER A 134 -11.28 9.82 -5.49
C SER A 134 -11.16 9.55 -4.00
N LEU A 135 -10.65 10.52 -3.22
CA LEU A 135 -10.59 10.44 -1.77
C LEU A 135 -11.97 10.18 -1.17
N HIS A 136 -12.97 10.96 -1.58
CA HIS A 136 -14.36 10.79 -1.13
C HIS A 136 -14.94 9.45 -1.56
N TYR A 137 -14.68 9.02 -2.80
CA TYR A 137 -15.14 7.73 -3.32
C TYR A 137 -14.62 6.56 -2.49
N ILE A 138 -13.31 6.57 -2.18
CA ILE A 138 -12.64 5.53 -1.39
C ILE A 138 -13.14 5.57 0.06
N ALA A 139 -13.19 6.75 0.70
CA ALA A 139 -13.62 6.93 2.07
C ALA A 139 -15.10 6.59 2.32
N ASN A 140 -15.94 6.55 1.29
CA ASN A 140 -17.31 6.04 1.38
C ASN A 140 -17.38 4.51 1.44
N ARG A 141 -16.26 3.81 1.27
CA ARG A 141 -16.16 2.34 1.23
C ARG A 141 -15.15 1.78 2.21
N ALA A 142 -14.13 2.54 2.55
CA ALA A 142 -13.10 2.22 3.53
C ALA A 142 -13.20 3.16 4.74
N GLU A 143 -12.68 2.75 5.90
CA GLU A 143 -12.65 3.58 7.11
C GLU A 143 -11.76 4.81 6.93
N ILE A 144 -10.57 4.62 6.33
CA ILE A 144 -9.61 5.70 6.07
C ILE A 144 -9.16 5.63 4.61
N ALA A 145 -9.23 6.74 3.92
CA ALA A 145 -8.66 6.92 2.59
C ALA A 145 -7.50 7.92 2.64
N ILE A 146 -6.40 7.59 1.97
CA ILE A 146 -5.23 8.44 1.82
C ILE A 146 -4.89 8.57 0.34
N VAL A 147 -4.79 9.81 -0.16
CA VAL A 147 -4.31 10.11 -1.52
C VAL A 147 -3.08 10.99 -1.44
N LYS A 148 -1.93 10.42 -1.78
CA LYS A 148 -0.63 11.12 -1.87
C LYS A 148 -0.61 11.98 -3.13
N ILE A 149 -0.42 13.30 -3.02
CA ILE A 149 -0.49 14.27 -4.13
C ILE A 149 0.87 14.91 -4.43
N GLY A 150 1.92 14.11 -4.31
CA GLY A 150 3.30 14.49 -4.60
C GLY A 150 3.77 15.68 -3.76
N LYS A 151 4.36 16.67 -4.40
CA LYS A 151 4.89 17.90 -3.73
C LYS A 151 3.84 18.73 -2.99
N LYS A 152 2.56 18.42 -3.15
CA LYS A 152 1.46 19.07 -2.42
C LYS A 152 1.14 18.34 -1.10
N GLY A 153 1.77 17.18 -0.85
CA GLY A 153 1.60 16.37 0.34
C GLY A 153 0.57 15.27 0.18
N SER A 154 -0.42 15.22 1.06
CA SER A 154 -1.44 14.18 1.06
C SER A 154 -2.82 14.71 1.49
N LEU A 155 -3.85 14.05 0.98
CA LEU A 155 -5.24 14.20 1.38
C LEU A 155 -5.64 12.95 2.18
N ILE A 156 -6.27 13.13 3.32
CA ILE A 156 -6.67 12.05 4.22
C ILE A 156 -8.12 12.26 4.62
N LYS A 157 -8.92 11.19 4.62
CA LYS A 157 -10.32 11.25 5.04
C LYS A 157 -10.71 10.04 5.88
N ARG A 158 -11.42 10.30 6.98
CA ARG A 158 -12.08 9.31 7.85
C ARG A 158 -13.45 9.84 8.28
N GLY A 159 -14.50 9.17 7.84
CA GLY A 159 -15.87 9.65 8.07
C GLY A 159 -16.07 11.07 7.52
N ASP A 160 -16.48 12.02 8.38
CA ASP A 160 -16.68 13.43 8.01
C ASP A 160 -15.39 14.25 8.10
N GLU A 161 -14.35 13.75 8.77
CA GLU A 161 -13.07 14.42 8.92
C GLU A 161 -12.26 14.32 7.62
N THR A 162 -11.79 15.46 7.13
CA THR A 162 -10.88 15.54 5.97
C THR A 162 -9.74 16.48 6.31
N VAL A 163 -8.51 16.04 6.14
CA VAL A 163 -7.31 16.83 6.36
C VAL A 163 -6.42 16.82 5.13
N GLN A 164 -5.76 17.95 4.88
CA GLN A 164 -4.70 18.06 3.89
C GLN A 164 -3.39 18.38 4.59
N ILE A 165 -2.37 17.55 4.37
CA ILE A 165 -1.05 17.72 4.94
C ILE A 165 -0.11 18.20 3.85
N GLY A 166 0.50 19.36 4.04
CA GLY A 166 1.50 19.90 3.11
C GLY A 166 2.85 19.16 3.24
N CYS A 167 3.66 19.23 2.19
CA CYS A 167 5.02 18.72 2.14
C CYS A 167 6.04 19.86 2.32
N ASN A 168 7.17 19.55 2.97
CA ASN A 168 8.30 20.46 2.95
C ASN A 168 8.93 20.52 1.55
N LYS A 169 9.61 21.61 1.24
CA LYS A 169 10.39 21.71 0.01
C LYS A 169 11.70 20.94 0.20
N VAL A 170 11.78 19.79 -0.43
CA VAL A 170 13.00 18.96 -0.48
C VAL A 170 13.53 18.91 -1.91
N GLU A 171 14.83 18.81 -2.06
CA GLU A 171 15.44 18.49 -3.35
C GLU A 171 15.28 16.99 -3.59
N VAL A 172 14.48 16.65 -4.59
CA VAL A 172 14.16 15.24 -4.90
C VAL A 172 15.28 14.65 -5.75
N ILE A 173 15.96 13.65 -5.21
CA ILE A 173 17.00 12.89 -5.92
C ILE A 173 16.39 11.59 -6.46
N ASP A 174 15.69 10.85 -5.62
CA ASP A 174 15.01 9.60 -5.96
C ASP A 174 13.74 9.48 -5.08
N THR A 175 12.63 9.07 -5.66
CA THR A 175 11.35 8.89 -4.94
C THR A 175 11.03 7.42 -4.69
N THR A 176 11.97 6.51 -4.97
CA THR A 176 11.75 5.07 -4.75
C THR A 176 11.57 4.78 -3.26
N GLY A 177 10.43 4.17 -2.91
CA GLY A 177 10.10 3.85 -1.52
C GLY A 177 9.46 5.00 -0.73
N ALA A 178 9.34 6.21 -1.30
CA ALA A 178 8.68 7.33 -0.59
C ALA A 178 7.23 7.00 -0.20
N GLY A 179 6.51 6.25 -1.04
CA GLY A 179 5.17 5.74 -0.73
C GLY A 179 5.16 4.80 0.47
N ASP A 180 6.11 3.86 0.50
CA ASP A 180 6.25 2.87 1.57
C ASP A 180 6.59 3.54 2.90
N MET A 181 7.51 4.51 2.87
CA MET A 181 7.90 5.30 4.04
C MET A 181 6.75 6.17 4.54
N TYR A 182 5.96 6.76 3.62
CA TYR A 182 4.74 7.47 3.99
C TYR A 182 3.78 6.53 4.74
N ALA A 183 3.49 5.36 4.17
CA ALA A 183 2.59 4.38 4.78
C ALA A 183 3.11 3.94 6.17
N ALA A 184 4.41 3.65 6.28
CA ALA A 184 5.03 3.27 7.55
C ALA A 184 4.87 4.37 8.62
N GLY A 185 5.13 5.64 8.25
CA GLY A 185 4.97 6.78 9.17
C GLY A 185 3.52 7.04 9.57
N PHE A 186 2.60 6.96 8.62
CA PHE A 186 1.18 7.10 8.89
C PHE A 186 0.67 6.03 9.85
N LEU A 187 1.01 4.76 9.57
CA LEU A 187 0.61 3.63 10.41
C LEU A 187 1.25 3.68 11.80
N TYR A 188 2.50 4.13 11.91
CA TYR A 188 3.12 4.40 13.20
C TYR A 188 2.28 5.40 14.02
N GLY A 189 1.82 6.49 13.39
CA GLY A 189 0.96 7.45 14.06
C GLY A 189 -0.38 6.82 14.47
N LEU A 190 -0.99 6.05 13.59
CA LEU A 190 -2.30 5.42 13.81
C LEU A 190 -2.29 4.43 14.98
N ILE A 191 -1.28 3.55 15.06
CA ILE A 191 -1.14 2.57 16.16
C ILE A 191 -0.77 3.20 17.51
N ASN A 192 -0.35 4.48 17.52
CA ASN A 192 -0.12 5.26 18.72
C ASN A 192 -1.27 6.24 19.02
N ASP A 193 -2.45 6.01 18.43
CA ASP A 193 -3.68 6.79 18.65
C ASP A 193 -3.54 8.29 18.37
N TYR A 194 -2.69 8.68 17.41
CA TYR A 194 -2.58 10.07 16.98
C TYR A 194 -3.74 10.44 16.04
N ASP A 195 -4.07 11.73 16.00
CA ASP A 195 -5.04 12.28 15.05
C ASP A 195 -4.53 12.17 13.60
N LEU A 196 -5.43 12.33 12.63
CA LEU A 196 -5.11 12.18 11.21
C LEU A 196 -4.06 13.17 10.73
N GLU A 197 -4.08 14.40 11.28
CA GLU A 197 -3.12 15.44 10.93
C GLU A 197 -1.70 15.02 11.33
N LYS A 198 -1.53 14.51 12.53
CA LYS A 198 -0.24 14.04 13.04
C LYS A 198 0.21 12.76 12.31
N CYS A 199 -0.71 11.81 12.03
CA CYS A 199 -0.39 10.63 11.24
C CYS A 199 0.16 11.01 9.86
N GLY A 200 -0.54 11.89 9.14
CA GLY A 200 -0.13 12.37 7.82
C GLY A 200 1.19 13.16 7.87
N THR A 201 1.40 13.97 8.92
CA THR A 201 2.65 14.70 9.12
C THR A 201 3.83 13.76 9.28
N ILE A 202 3.71 12.70 10.09
CA ILE A 202 4.76 11.69 10.27
C ILE A 202 5.01 10.94 8.96
N GLY A 203 3.93 10.59 8.23
CA GLY A 203 4.02 9.96 6.91
C GLY A 203 4.85 10.82 5.94
N ASN A 204 4.51 12.12 5.81
CA ASN A 204 5.27 13.05 4.96
C ASN A 204 6.74 13.17 5.38
N LEU A 205 7.02 13.33 6.69
CA LEU A 205 8.40 13.45 7.19
C LEU A 205 9.25 12.23 6.83
N LEU A 206 8.70 11.01 6.94
CA LEU A 206 9.43 9.81 6.55
C LEU A 206 9.60 9.71 5.03
N ALA A 207 8.59 10.07 4.24
CA ALA A 207 8.69 10.09 2.79
C ALA A 207 9.72 11.11 2.27
N GLU A 208 9.87 12.25 2.97
CA GLU A 208 10.84 13.30 2.66
C GLU A 208 12.29 12.93 3.04
N SER A 209 12.49 11.88 3.82
CA SER A 209 13.81 11.45 4.31
C SER A 209 14.56 10.54 3.35
N ILE A 210 13.93 10.14 2.25
CA ILE A 210 14.51 9.34 1.17
C ILE A 210 14.96 10.26 0.05
#